data_22d9eb7085ed8750401328f0eb5745f6
#
_entry.id   22d9eb7085ed8750401328f0eb5745f6
#
_cell.length_a   1.000
_cell.length_b   1.000
_cell.length_c   1.000
_cell.angle_alpha   90.00
_cell.angle_beta   90.00
_cell.angle_gamma   90.00
#
_symmetry.space_group_name_H-M   'P 1'
#
loop_
_entity.id
_entity.type
_entity.pdbx_description
1 polymer ?
#
loop_
_entity_poly.entity_id
_entity_poly.type
_entity_poly.pdbx_seq_one_letter_code
_entity_poly.pdbx_strand_id
1 'polypeptide(L)'
;MDRETEVQHTNSKEFVPAQNSIQPPHPSRRHSKAKRRMKRRFKCLSCDAPCHNATQHAHMCQNAIQCFKSRIRDSFGEERVNRGCIMSPEQIPMYCNHNLGSNLGGPRKRNTQTFINLECCTGDYCNDGDFPELPPPVDEVTQLNADSSNILKMTFAILGPFVIISILAYVAIYFIRRNHRKRLEYSRTKQDPDSYLVNDELLRVTSAGDSTLREYLQHSVTSGSGSGLPLLIQRTLAKQVTLVECIGRGKYGEVWRGHWHGENIAVKIFFSRDEESWKRETEIYSTVLLRHENILGFIGSDMTSRNSCTQLWLLTHYYPHGSLFDHLNRNALSHRDMILICLSIANGLVHLHTEIFGTEGKPAMAHRDLKSKNILVKPNGTCVIADFGLAVMHSNVTGKLDLGNNPKVGTKRYMAPEVLDESIDMYNFEALRRTDIYALGLVIWEVCRRTISCGIAEEYKVPYYDVVPSDPSFEDMRKVVCVDNYRPSIPNRWSSDPLLAGMSKLMKECWHQNPNVRLPALRIKKSISKLASADEKLRLDYDEVCV
;
A
#
# COMPACT_ATOMS: atom_id res chain seq x y z
N MET A 1 17.93 -4.63 73.66
CA MET A 1 17.05 -5.74 73.96
C MET A 1 16.87 -6.47 72.63
N ASP A 2 17.87 -7.23 72.17
CA ASP A 2 18.24 -8.63 72.51
C ASP A 2 17.09 -9.58 72.22
N ARG A 3 17.23 -10.43 71.23
CA ARG A 3 17.83 -11.76 71.10
C ARG A 3 17.47 -12.27 69.69
N GLU A 4 18.36 -12.54 68.80
CA GLU A 4 19.16 -13.77 68.54
C GLU A 4 18.52 -15.09 68.97
N THR A 5 18.50 -16.03 68.07
CA THR A 5 18.93 -17.44 68.05
C THR A 5 18.40 -18.10 66.77
N GLU A 6 19.20 -18.43 65.80
CA GLU A 6 20.16 -19.57 65.63
C GLU A 6 19.47 -20.95 65.41
N VAL A 7 19.64 -21.47 64.19
CA VAL A 7 20.21 -22.76 63.74
C VAL A 7 19.47 -24.07 64.07
N GLN A 8 19.14 -24.87 63.09
CA GLN A 8 19.84 -26.13 62.81
C GLN A 8 19.32 -26.94 61.63
N HIS A 9 20.26 -27.47 60.87
CA HIS A 9 20.28 -28.58 59.92
C HIS A 9 19.52 -29.84 60.32
N THR A 10 19.00 -30.61 59.35
CA THR A 10 19.23 -32.07 59.12
C THR A 10 18.64 -32.50 57.79
N ASN A 11 19.45 -32.86 56.85
CA ASN A 11 19.86 -34.14 56.27
C ASN A 11 18.77 -35.17 55.90
N SER A 12 18.79 -35.48 54.60
CA SER A 12 18.80 -36.79 53.92
C SER A 12 17.61 -37.73 54.03
N LYS A 13 17.07 -38.15 52.89
CA LYS A 13 17.21 -39.54 52.38
C LYS A 13 16.59 -39.70 51.00
N GLU A 14 17.41 -40.29 50.14
CA GLU A 14 17.10 -40.99 48.90
C GLU A 14 15.96 -42.01 49.05
N PHE A 15 15.18 -42.14 47.99
CA PHE A 15 14.59 -43.41 47.60
C PHE A 15 14.33 -43.45 46.07
N VAL A 16 15.08 -44.30 45.37
CA VAL A 16 14.83 -44.96 44.09
C VAL A 16 14.56 -46.42 44.51
N PRO A 17 13.72 -47.24 43.86
CA PRO A 17 13.59 -47.53 42.46
C PRO A 17 12.16 -47.96 41.98
N ALA A 18 11.94 -48.08 40.73
CA ALA A 18 11.66 -49.33 39.99
C ALA A 18 11.29 -49.07 38.52
N GLN A 19 12.07 -49.72 37.72
CA GLN A 19 11.95 -49.90 36.26
C GLN A 19 10.62 -50.63 35.89
N ASN A 20 10.02 -50.25 34.76
CA ASN A 20 9.55 -51.23 33.81
C ASN A 20 9.71 -50.73 32.38
N SER A 21 10.48 -51.48 31.67
CA SER A 21 10.91 -51.43 30.30
C SER A 21 9.81 -51.81 29.31
N ILE A 22 9.61 -51.01 28.25
CA ILE A 22 9.17 -51.54 26.96
C ILE A 22 10.03 -50.88 25.89
N GLN A 23 10.89 -51.67 25.26
CA GLN A 23 11.67 -51.34 24.08
C GLN A 23 10.82 -51.47 22.80
N PRO A 24 10.93 -50.58 21.83
CA PRO A 24 10.66 -50.89 20.45
C PRO A 24 11.95 -51.26 19.69
N PRO A 25 11.83 -52.02 18.57
CA PRO A 25 12.94 -52.78 17.98
C PRO A 25 13.89 -51.90 17.14
N HIS A 26 15.16 -52.28 17.15
CA HIS A 26 16.25 -51.72 16.37
C HIS A 26 16.05 -51.96 14.86
N PRO A 27 16.37 -50.98 13.99
CA PRO A 27 16.82 -51.28 12.67
C PRO A 27 18.36 -51.34 12.60
N SER A 28 18.82 -52.39 11.96
CA SER A 28 20.19 -52.77 11.72
C SER A 28 21.08 -51.65 11.14
N ARG A 29 22.19 -51.40 11.80
CA ARG A 29 23.33 -50.64 11.27
C ARG A 29 23.95 -51.40 10.09
N ARG A 30 23.75 -50.91 8.85
CA ARG A 30 24.70 -51.11 7.77
C ARG A 30 25.66 -49.92 7.77
N HIS A 31 26.87 -50.13 8.20
CA HIS A 31 27.98 -49.24 7.97
C HIS A 31 28.29 -49.21 6.46
N SER A 32 27.83 -48.19 5.74
CA SER A 32 28.44 -47.79 4.48
C SER A 32 29.50 -46.71 4.79
N LYS A 33 30.75 -47.10 4.65
CA LYS A 33 31.90 -46.18 4.64
C LYS A 33 31.71 -45.27 3.41
N ALA A 34 31.12 -44.09 3.59
CA ALA A 34 31.15 -43.03 2.61
C ALA A 34 32.59 -42.50 2.55
N LYS A 35 33.36 -42.97 1.58
CA LYS A 35 34.61 -42.35 1.15
C LYS A 35 34.28 -40.89 0.84
N ARG A 36 34.83 -39.93 1.63
CA ARG A 36 34.92 -38.51 1.27
C ARG A 36 35.64 -38.42 -0.09
N ARG A 37 34.87 -38.39 -1.22
CA ARG A 37 35.39 -38.07 -2.52
C ARG A 37 35.83 -36.60 -2.43
N MET A 38 37.15 -36.35 -2.40
CA MET A 38 37.69 -35.00 -2.63
C MET A 38 37.09 -34.50 -3.91
N LYS A 39 36.27 -33.42 -3.86
CA LYS A 39 35.74 -32.77 -5.04
C LYS A 39 36.94 -32.27 -5.84
N ARG A 40 37.19 -32.86 -7.04
CA ARG A 40 38.23 -32.38 -7.96
C ARG A 40 37.91 -30.93 -8.30
N ARG A 41 38.93 -30.09 -8.31
CA ARG A 41 38.88 -28.70 -8.68
C ARG A 41 39.55 -28.57 -10.06
N PHE A 42 39.00 -27.70 -10.91
CA PHE A 42 39.37 -27.59 -12.30
C PHE A 42 39.92 -26.21 -12.62
N LYS A 43 40.70 -26.12 -13.71
CA LYS A 43 41.14 -24.86 -14.32
C LYS A 43 40.20 -24.54 -15.48
N CYS A 44 39.59 -23.37 -15.49
CA CYS A 44 38.64 -22.95 -16.54
C CYS A 44 39.11 -21.65 -17.18
N LEU A 45 38.69 -21.45 -18.44
CA LEU A 45 38.87 -20.17 -19.11
C LEU A 45 37.71 -19.21 -18.77
N SER A 46 37.98 -17.92 -18.58
CA SER A 46 37.00 -16.89 -18.30
C SER A 46 37.27 -15.64 -19.14
N CYS A 47 36.20 -15.01 -19.65
CA CYS A 47 36.28 -13.73 -20.33
C CYS A 47 35.48 -12.68 -19.52
N ASP A 48 36.07 -11.53 -19.23
CA ASP A 48 35.43 -10.44 -18.48
C ASP A 48 34.56 -9.50 -19.34
N ALA A 49 34.59 -9.67 -20.66
CA ALA A 49 33.77 -8.97 -21.65
C ALA A 49 33.35 -9.97 -22.74
N PRO A 50 32.39 -9.64 -23.63
CA PRO A 50 32.04 -10.57 -24.70
C PRO A 50 33.31 -11.01 -25.44
N CYS A 51 33.55 -12.33 -25.44
CA CYS A 51 34.72 -12.93 -26.10
C CYS A 51 34.59 -12.72 -27.62
N HIS A 52 35.34 -11.80 -28.20
CA HIS A 52 35.25 -11.53 -29.64
C HIS A 52 35.95 -12.56 -30.52
N ASN A 53 36.88 -13.39 -29.99
CA ASN A 53 37.51 -14.50 -30.68
C ASN A 53 38.10 -15.51 -29.69
N ALA A 54 38.19 -16.77 -30.10
CA ALA A 54 38.67 -17.90 -29.31
C ALA A 54 40.14 -17.78 -28.83
N THR A 55 40.89 -16.74 -29.26
CA THR A 55 42.32 -16.57 -29.00
C THR A 55 42.70 -15.31 -28.23
N GLN A 56 41.78 -14.43 -27.88
CA GLN A 56 42.11 -13.20 -27.16
C GLN A 56 41.93 -13.37 -25.64
N HIS A 57 43.09 -13.37 -24.92
CA HIS A 57 43.27 -13.12 -23.47
C HIS A 57 42.13 -13.60 -22.54
N ALA A 58 41.87 -14.91 -22.55
CA ALA A 58 41.05 -15.51 -21.52
C ALA A 58 41.80 -15.54 -20.20
N HIS A 59 41.23 -14.91 -19.16
CA HIS A 59 41.72 -15.09 -17.80
C HIS A 59 41.51 -16.53 -17.36
N MET A 60 42.46 -17.09 -16.62
CA MET A 60 42.37 -18.44 -16.10
C MET A 60 41.90 -18.44 -14.67
N CYS A 61 40.76 -19.03 -14.40
CA CYS A 61 40.35 -19.30 -13.02
C CYS A 61 40.94 -20.64 -12.54
N GLN A 62 41.50 -20.64 -11.37
CA GLN A 62 42.00 -21.83 -10.68
C GLN A 62 41.01 -22.24 -9.59
N ASN A 63 40.91 -23.54 -9.31
CA ASN A 63 40.04 -24.09 -8.26
C ASN A 63 38.53 -24.03 -8.54
N ALA A 64 38.08 -23.97 -9.78
CA ALA A 64 36.68 -24.04 -10.15
C ALA A 64 36.05 -25.43 -9.85
N ILE A 65 34.75 -25.44 -9.57
CA ILE A 65 33.97 -26.68 -9.41
C ILE A 65 33.47 -27.17 -10.76
N GLN A 66 33.11 -26.25 -11.63
CA GLN A 66 32.68 -26.48 -13.02
C GLN A 66 33.08 -25.28 -13.90
N CYS A 67 33.22 -25.54 -15.19
CA CYS A 67 33.39 -24.53 -16.23
C CYS A 67 32.12 -24.43 -17.06
N PHE A 68 31.89 -23.27 -17.66
CA PHE A 68 30.77 -23.08 -18.60
C PHE A 68 31.20 -22.27 -19.82
N LYS A 69 30.46 -22.45 -20.93
CA LYS A 69 30.49 -21.62 -22.14
C LYS A 69 29.07 -21.39 -22.63
N SER A 70 28.77 -20.23 -23.16
CA SER A 70 27.43 -19.87 -23.62
C SER A 70 27.47 -18.99 -24.85
N ARG A 71 26.41 -19.09 -25.67
CA ARG A 71 26.09 -18.19 -26.78
C ARG A 71 24.71 -17.60 -26.53
N ILE A 72 24.59 -16.29 -26.65
CA ILE A 72 23.38 -15.52 -26.38
C ILE A 72 23.10 -14.69 -27.64
N ARG A 73 21.87 -14.76 -28.16
CA ARG A 73 21.36 -13.85 -29.19
C ARG A 73 20.34 -12.94 -28.57
N ASP A 74 20.58 -11.63 -28.60
CA ASP A 74 19.66 -10.65 -28.04
C ASP A 74 18.48 -10.37 -28.98
N SER A 75 17.53 -9.54 -28.52
CA SER A 75 16.34 -9.14 -29.27
C SER A 75 16.64 -8.31 -30.53
N PHE A 76 17.86 -7.88 -30.71
CA PHE A 76 18.32 -7.12 -31.88
C PHE A 76 19.07 -8.01 -32.88
N GLY A 77 19.23 -9.32 -32.56
CA GLY A 77 19.94 -10.30 -33.40
C GLY A 77 21.46 -10.32 -33.19
N GLU A 78 21.99 -9.50 -32.24
CA GLU A 78 23.43 -9.55 -31.92
C GLU A 78 23.77 -10.80 -31.13
N GLU A 79 24.79 -11.52 -31.57
CA GLU A 79 25.31 -12.70 -30.89
C GLU A 79 26.50 -12.36 -30.02
N ARG A 80 26.46 -12.77 -28.76
CA ARG A 80 27.53 -12.63 -27.78
C ARG A 80 27.88 -13.99 -27.21
N VAL A 81 29.18 -14.24 -27.02
CA VAL A 81 29.69 -15.48 -26.44
C VAL A 81 30.39 -15.22 -25.12
N ASN A 82 30.27 -16.18 -24.19
CA ASN A 82 30.82 -16.04 -22.85
C ASN A 82 31.43 -17.36 -22.37
N ARG A 83 32.53 -17.28 -21.62
CA ARG A 83 33.16 -18.39 -20.89
C ARG A 83 33.35 -18.01 -19.45
N GLY A 84 33.23 -18.95 -18.52
CA GLY A 84 33.41 -18.66 -17.12
C GLY A 84 33.55 -19.88 -16.22
N CYS A 85 33.67 -19.59 -14.95
CA CYS A 85 34.03 -20.52 -13.89
C CYS A 85 33.01 -20.47 -12.77
N ILE A 86 32.61 -21.64 -12.29
CA ILE A 86 31.74 -21.79 -11.12
C ILE A 86 32.60 -22.13 -9.92
N MET A 87 32.68 -21.24 -8.95
CA MET A 87 33.57 -21.36 -7.79
C MET A 87 32.86 -21.92 -6.57
N SER A 88 31.54 -21.74 -6.45
CA SER A 88 30.73 -22.23 -5.34
C SER A 88 29.60 -23.16 -5.80
N PRO A 89 29.19 -24.16 -4.99
CA PRO A 89 28.08 -25.04 -5.32
C PRO A 89 26.75 -24.33 -5.49
N GLU A 90 26.58 -23.16 -4.90
CA GLU A 90 25.35 -22.35 -4.95
C GLU A 90 25.14 -21.70 -6.31
N GLN A 91 26.21 -21.54 -7.10
CA GLN A 91 26.16 -21.01 -8.45
C GLN A 91 25.73 -22.04 -9.49
N ILE A 92 25.83 -23.34 -9.20
CA ILE A 92 25.48 -24.42 -10.14
C ILE A 92 24.03 -24.37 -10.60
N PRO A 93 23.02 -24.17 -9.73
CA PRO A 93 21.63 -24.07 -10.18
C PRO A 93 21.35 -22.84 -11.07
N MET A 94 22.17 -21.81 -10.95
CA MET A 94 22.02 -20.54 -11.67
C MET A 94 22.57 -20.64 -13.10
N TYR A 95 23.64 -21.42 -13.30
CA TYR A 95 24.35 -21.52 -14.58
C TYR A 95 24.25 -22.91 -15.24
N CYS A 96 24.08 -23.99 -14.46
CA CYS A 96 24.20 -25.36 -14.98
C CYS A 96 23.06 -26.30 -14.59
N ASN A 97 21.84 -25.80 -14.53
CA ASN A 97 20.67 -26.66 -14.30
C ASN A 97 20.23 -27.28 -15.63
N HIS A 98 20.34 -28.59 -15.78
CA HIS A 98 20.04 -29.35 -17.02
C HIS A 98 18.58 -29.26 -17.55
N ASN A 99 17.70 -28.48 -16.88
CA ASN A 99 16.30 -28.28 -17.27
C ASN A 99 16.01 -26.92 -17.93
N LEU A 100 17.03 -26.13 -18.29
CA LEU A 100 16.83 -24.83 -18.98
C LEU A 100 17.01 -24.95 -20.52
N GLY A 101 17.11 -26.16 -21.04
CA GLY A 101 16.99 -26.44 -22.47
C GLY A 101 15.51 -26.59 -22.82
N SER A 102 14.94 -25.63 -23.51
CA SER A 102 13.56 -25.54 -24.02
C SER A 102 12.48 -25.01 -23.06
N ASN A 103 11.94 -23.85 -23.43
CA ASN A 103 10.64 -23.30 -23.06
C ASN A 103 10.52 -22.56 -21.70
N LEU A 104 11.06 -21.35 -21.66
CA LEU A 104 10.39 -20.25 -20.96
C LEU A 104 9.40 -19.57 -21.94
N GLY A 105 8.35 -20.31 -22.30
CA GLY A 105 7.25 -19.86 -23.14
C GLY A 105 5.92 -20.18 -22.49
N GLY A 106 5.51 -19.38 -21.50
CA GLY A 106 4.10 -19.19 -21.17
C GLY A 106 3.51 -18.16 -22.14
N PRO A 107 2.20 -18.23 -22.51
CA PRO A 107 1.64 -17.44 -23.59
C PRO A 107 1.38 -15.99 -23.14
N ARG A 108 2.33 -15.07 -23.40
CA ARG A 108 2.07 -13.63 -23.42
C ARG A 108 2.90 -12.92 -24.48
N LYS A 109 2.20 -12.43 -25.47
CA LYS A 109 2.51 -11.48 -26.52
C LYS A 109 3.61 -10.46 -26.19
N ARG A 110 4.65 -10.44 -27.01
CA ARG A 110 5.36 -9.39 -27.76
C ARG A 110 6.84 -9.71 -27.87
N ASN A 111 7.30 -9.86 -29.11
CA ASN A 111 8.66 -9.75 -29.67
C ASN A 111 9.74 -9.19 -28.75
N THR A 112 10.38 -10.06 -27.96
CA THR A 112 11.74 -9.93 -27.45
C THR A 112 12.19 -11.29 -26.95
N GLN A 113 12.46 -12.25 -27.86
CA GLN A 113 13.04 -13.54 -27.48
C GLN A 113 14.55 -13.41 -27.49
N THR A 114 15.15 -13.41 -26.30
CA THR A 114 16.58 -13.64 -26.13
C THR A 114 16.82 -15.15 -26.13
N PHE A 115 17.62 -15.65 -27.05
CA PHE A 115 17.98 -17.06 -27.10
C PHE A 115 19.32 -17.28 -26.41
N ILE A 116 19.39 -18.23 -25.50
CA ILE A 116 20.60 -18.59 -24.75
C ILE A 116 20.84 -20.06 -24.89
N ASN A 117 22.03 -20.46 -25.37
CA ASN A 117 22.51 -21.82 -25.28
C ASN A 117 23.75 -21.86 -24.40
N LEU A 118 23.73 -22.68 -23.34
CA LEU A 118 24.74 -22.77 -22.30
C LEU A 118 25.15 -24.21 -22.05
N GLU A 119 26.43 -24.47 -22.12
CA GLU A 119 27.04 -25.75 -21.85
C GLU A 119 27.96 -25.69 -20.63
N CYS A 120 27.80 -26.66 -19.74
CA CYS A 120 28.65 -26.80 -18.56
C CYS A 120 29.45 -28.09 -18.60
N CYS A 121 30.70 -28.02 -18.16
CA CYS A 121 31.60 -29.18 -18.20
C CYS A 121 32.48 -29.28 -16.96
N THR A 122 33.06 -30.46 -16.75
CA THR A 122 33.95 -30.75 -15.63
C THR A 122 35.26 -31.33 -16.15
N GLY A 123 36.34 -30.61 -15.99
CA GLY A 123 37.69 -30.94 -16.46
C GLY A 123 38.55 -29.71 -16.59
N ASP A 124 39.85 -29.86 -16.63
CA ASP A 124 40.75 -28.73 -16.88
C ASP A 124 40.58 -28.28 -18.32
N TYR A 125 40.32 -26.98 -18.50
CA TYR A 125 40.12 -26.30 -19.80
C TYR A 125 38.96 -26.88 -20.63
N CYS A 126 38.00 -27.56 -20.01
CA CYS A 126 36.90 -28.21 -20.74
C CYS A 126 35.94 -27.21 -21.44
N ASN A 127 35.96 -25.95 -21.08
CA ASN A 127 35.23 -24.87 -21.76
C ASN A 127 36.03 -24.17 -22.86
N ASP A 128 37.13 -24.79 -23.31
CA ASP A 128 37.83 -24.39 -24.52
C ASP A 128 37.14 -24.96 -25.77
N GLY A 129 37.52 -24.51 -26.97
CA GLY A 129 36.87 -24.92 -28.23
C GLY A 129 35.64 -24.11 -28.59
N ASP A 130 34.84 -24.62 -29.52
CA ASP A 130 33.71 -23.90 -30.12
C ASP A 130 32.56 -23.66 -29.14
N PHE A 131 31.82 -22.55 -29.35
CA PHE A 131 30.64 -22.21 -28.55
C PHE A 131 29.40 -22.96 -29.07
N PRO A 132 28.44 -23.30 -28.19
CA PRO A 132 27.23 -24.00 -28.60
C PRO A 132 26.44 -23.19 -29.65
N GLU A 133 25.86 -23.90 -30.64
CA GLU A 133 25.11 -23.28 -31.72
C GLU A 133 23.70 -22.88 -31.25
N LEU A 134 23.20 -21.76 -31.76
CA LEU A 134 21.81 -21.33 -31.58
C LEU A 134 20.97 -21.82 -32.77
N PRO A 135 19.66 -22.10 -32.56
CA PRO A 135 18.77 -22.42 -33.66
C PRO A 135 18.75 -21.26 -34.68
N PRO A 136 18.64 -21.59 -36.01
CA PRO A 136 18.61 -20.57 -37.03
C PRO A 136 17.47 -19.57 -36.80
N PRO A 137 17.60 -18.29 -37.18
CA PRO A 137 16.52 -17.33 -37.14
C PRO A 137 15.38 -17.85 -38.03
N VAL A 138 14.16 -17.83 -37.51
CA VAL A 138 12.97 -18.22 -38.27
C VAL A 138 12.66 -17.09 -39.22
N ASP A 139 13.11 -17.20 -40.47
CA ASP A 139 12.68 -16.33 -41.54
C ASP A 139 11.21 -16.64 -41.86
N GLU A 140 10.35 -15.67 -41.64
CA GLU A 140 8.95 -15.64 -42.04
C GLU A 140 8.85 -15.47 -43.55
N VAL A 141 9.12 -16.53 -44.36
CA VAL A 141 8.62 -16.62 -45.74
C VAL A 141 8.57 -18.09 -46.13
N THR A 142 7.41 -18.69 -46.06
CA THR A 142 6.82 -19.66 -47.03
C THR A 142 5.76 -20.49 -46.30
N GLN A 143 4.52 -20.16 -46.50
CA GLN A 143 3.42 -21.04 -46.91
C GLN A 143 2.08 -20.31 -46.86
N LEU A 144 1.83 -19.54 -47.91
CA LEU A 144 0.51 -19.13 -48.32
C LEU A 144 0.22 -19.89 -49.61
N ASN A 145 -0.44 -21.05 -49.48
CA ASN A 145 -1.31 -21.60 -50.55
C ASN A 145 -1.80 -23.00 -50.14
N ALA A 146 -2.89 -23.06 -49.39
CA ALA A 146 -3.90 -24.12 -49.45
C ALA A 146 -5.10 -23.77 -48.57
N ASP A 147 -6.30 -23.78 -49.16
CA ASP A 147 -7.62 -23.78 -48.54
C ASP A 147 -8.23 -22.46 -48.03
N SER A 148 -8.41 -21.53 -48.94
CA SER A 148 -9.25 -20.33 -48.66
C SER A 148 -10.75 -20.68 -48.44
N SER A 149 -11.23 -21.84 -48.85
CA SER A 149 -12.64 -22.25 -48.68
C SER A 149 -12.97 -22.77 -47.27
N ASN A 150 -12.00 -23.39 -46.58
CA ASN A 150 -12.19 -23.94 -45.24
C ASN A 150 -12.01 -22.85 -44.14
N ILE A 151 -11.15 -21.88 -44.38
CA ILE A 151 -10.95 -20.73 -43.49
C ILE A 151 -12.22 -19.90 -43.42
N LEU A 152 -12.92 -19.67 -44.54
CA LEU A 152 -14.16 -18.91 -44.57
C LEU A 152 -15.29 -19.59 -43.78
N LYS A 153 -15.41 -20.90 -43.86
CA LYS A 153 -16.38 -21.69 -43.09
C LYS A 153 -16.07 -21.70 -41.59
N MET A 154 -14.80 -21.81 -41.21
CA MET A 154 -14.39 -21.72 -39.79
C MET A 154 -14.59 -20.31 -39.19
N THR A 155 -14.32 -19.26 -39.95
CA THR A 155 -14.57 -17.89 -39.49
C THR A 155 -16.06 -17.61 -39.26
N PHE A 156 -16.95 -18.10 -40.15
CA PHE A 156 -18.38 -18.01 -39.94
C PHE A 156 -18.89 -18.86 -38.75
N ALA A 157 -18.32 -20.01 -38.49
CA ALA A 157 -18.69 -20.86 -37.37
C ALA A 157 -18.26 -20.25 -36.02
N ILE A 158 -17.17 -19.50 -35.97
CA ILE A 158 -16.65 -18.87 -34.76
C ILE A 158 -17.28 -17.46 -34.55
N LEU A 159 -17.37 -16.65 -35.58
CA LEU A 159 -17.87 -15.27 -35.48
C LEU A 159 -19.41 -15.18 -35.47
N GLY A 160 -20.11 -16.13 -36.09
CA GLY A 160 -21.58 -16.15 -36.15
C GLY A 160 -22.26 -16.10 -34.79
N PRO A 161 -21.90 -16.94 -33.82
CA PRO A 161 -22.47 -16.90 -32.48
C PRO A 161 -22.22 -15.57 -31.76
N PHE A 162 -21.05 -14.97 -31.92
CA PHE A 162 -20.73 -13.67 -31.30
C PHE A 162 -21.55 -12.52 -31.89
N VAL A 163 -21.79 -12.51 -33.18
CA VAL A 163 -22.67 -11.52 -33.83
C VAL A 163 -24.11 -11.67 -33.33
N ILE A 164 -24.61 -12.90 -33.23
CA ILE A 164 -25.98 -13.15 -32.73
C ILE A 164 -26.08 -12.71 -31.26
N ILE A 165 -25.12 -13.05 -30.40
CA ILE A 165 -25.11 -12.62 -28.99
C ILE A 165 -25.06 -11.08 -28.89
N SER A 166 -24.26 -10.43 -29.73
CA SER A 166 -24.17 -8.96 -29.76
C SER A 166 -25.48 -8.30 -30.17
N ILE A 167 -26.18 -8.86 -31.14
CA ILE A 167 -27.50 -8.38 -31.56
C ILE A 167 -28.53 -8.60 -30.44
N LEU A 168 -28.52 -9.77 -29.80
CA LEU A 168 -29.45 -10.05 -28.69
C LEU A 168 -29.16 -9.14 -27.48
N ALA A 169 -27.90 -8.87 -27.17
CA ALA A 169 -27.51 -7.94 -26.12
C ALA A 169 -27.96 -6.50 -26.46
N TYR A 170 -27.79 -6.06 -27.71
CA TYR A 170 -28.24 -4.75 -28.17
C TYR A 170 -29.75 -4.62 -28.03
N VAL A 171 -30.52 -5.62 -28.48
CA VAL A 171 -31.99 -5.63 -28.37
C VAL A 171 -32.43 -5.64 -26.91
N ALA A 172 -31.75 -6.43 -26.04
CA ALA A 172 -32.05 -6.43 -24.61
C ALA A 172 -31.77 -5.06 -23.96
N ILE A 173 -30.65 -4.44 -24.27
CA ILE A 173 -30.30 -3.09 -23.78
C ILE A 173 -31.31 -2.05 -24.31
N TYR A 174 -31.74 -2.16 -25.57
CA TYR A 174 -32.76 -1.28 -26.15
C TYR A 174 -34.10 -1.41 -25.39
N PHE A 175 -34.55 -2.63 -25.09
CA PHE A 175 -35.80 -2.85 -24.33
C PHE A 175 -35.66 -2.39 -22.87
N ILE A 176 -34.51 -2.60 -22.22
CA ILE A 176 -34.26 -2.11 -20.87
C ILE A 176 -34.30 -0.58 -20.84
N ARG A 177 -33.61 0.09 -21.79
CA ARG A 177 -33.63 1.56 -21.90
C ARG A 177 -35.02 2.12 -22.22
N ARG A 178 -35.78 1.42 -23.05
CA ARG A 178 -37.17 1.81 -23.37
C ARG A 178 -38.10 1.66 -22.17
N ASN A 179 -37.95 0.55 -21.40
CA ASN A 179 -38.72 0.35 -20.19
C ASN A 179 -38.31 1.31 -19.06
N HIS A 180 -37.01 1.65 -18.99
CA HIS A 180 -36.52 2.64 -18.03
C HIS A 180 -37.07 4.04 -18.35
N ARG A 181 -37.13 4.44 -19.62
CA ARG A 181 -37.79 5.70 -20.05
C ARG A 181 -39.26 5.72 -19.69
N LYS A 182 -40.00 4.65 -19.95
CA LYS A 182 -41.42 4.52 -19.55
C LYS A 182 -41.62 4.59 -18.04
N ARG A 183 -40.69 4.03 -17.23
CA ARG A 183 -40.77 4.14 -15.78
C ARG A 183 -40.47 5.56 -15.30
N LEU A 184 -39.54 6.26 -15.93
CA LEU A 184 -39.23 7.67 -15.65
C LEU A 184 -40.38 8.61 -16.02
N GLU A 185 -41.08 8.36 -17.15
CA GLU A 185 -42.27 9.11 -17.53
C GLU A 185 -43.45 8.84 -16.58
N TYR A 186 -43.60 7.58 -16.11
CA TYR A 186 -44.63 7.23 -15.14
C TYR A 186 -44.34 7.81 -13.75
N SER A 187 -43.06 7.95 -13.36
CA SER A 187 -42.68 8.61 -12.12
C SER A 187 -42.86 10.14 -12.20
N ARG A 188 -42.68 10.75 -13.38
CA ARG A 188 -42.89 12.19 -13.59
C ARG A 188 -44.35 12.61 -13.52
N THR A 189 -45.30 11.72 -13.82
CA THR A 189 -46.73 12.01 -13.77
C THR A 189 -47.36 11.83 -12.40
N LYS A 190 -46.60 11.37 -11.38
CA LYS A 190 -47.10 11.14 -10.02
C LYS A 190 -46.43 11.97 -8.93
N GLN A 191 -45.60 12.93 -9.28
CA GLN A 191 -44.94 13.80 -8.28
C GLN A 191 -45.60 15.19 -8.31
N ASP A 192 -46.03 15.62 -7.12
CA ASP A 192 -46.57 16.97 -6.86
C ASP A 192 -45.54 18.05 -7.23
N PRO A 193 -46.01 19.26 -7.68
CA PRO A 193 -45.14 20.31 -8.21
C PRO A 193 -44.19 20.98 -7.23
N ASP A 194 -44.29 20.71 -5.92
CA ASP A 194 -43.59 21.48 -4.89
C ASP A 194 -42.30 20.86 -4.37
N SER A 195 -41.81 19.72 -4.93
CA SER A 195 -40.60 19.09 -4.45
C SER A 195 -39.33 19.30 -5.28
N TYR A 196 -39.34 20.19 -6.26
CA TYR A 196 -38.24 20.38 -7.23
C TYR A 196 -37.25 21.51 -6.94
N LEU A 197 -37.36 22.21 -5.80
CA LEU A 197 -36.51 23.39 -5.53
C LEU A 197 -35.31 23.13 -4.59
N VAL A 198 -35.01 21.88 -4.18
CA VAL A 198 -33.95 21.64 -3.17
C VAL A 198 -32.65 21.06 -3.75
N ASN A 199 -32.62 20.56 -5.00
CA ASN A 199 -31.43 19.81 -5.46
C ASN A 199 -30.48 20.52 -6.45
N ASP A 200 -30.78 21.73 -6.91
CA ASP A 200 -29.94 22.40 -7.93
C ASP A 200 -29.09 23.55 -7.41
N GLU A 201 -29.31 24.01 -6.19
CA GLU A 201 -28.54 25.10 -5.58
C GLU A 201 -27.34 24.63 -4.73
N LEU A 202 -27.31 23.34 -4.38
CA LEU A 202 -26.22 22.74 -3.56
C LEU A 202 -24.93 22.46 -4.34
N LEU A 203 -24.93 22.66 -5.67
CA LEU A 203 -23.76 22.45 -6.55
C LEU A 203 -23.02 23.74 -6.93
N ARG A 204 -23.44 24.90 -6.39
CA ARG A 204 -22.92 26.21 -6.86
C ARG A 204 -21.94 26.94 -5.94
N VAL A 205 -21.49 26.35 -4.86
CA VAL A 205 -20.48 27.01 -4.00
C VAL A 205 -19.22 26.17 -3.95
N THR A 206 -18.45 26.20 -5.02
CA THR A 206 -17.04 25.85 -4.98
C THR A 206 -16.23 26.98 -5.60
N SER A 207 -15.22 27.44 -4.86
CA SER A 207 -14.32 28.53 -5.22
C SER A 207 -13.70 28.34 -6.60
N ALA A 208 -13.55 29.43 -7.34
CA ALA A 208 -12.86 29.49 -8.62
C ALA A 208 -11.45 28.87 -8.49
N GLY A 209 -11.20 27.75 -9.17
CA GLY A 209 -9.95 27.00 -9.15
C GLY A 209 -10.11 25.48 -9.19
N ASP A 210 -11.28 24.96 -8.82
CA ASP A 210 -11.54 23.51 -8.73
C ASP A 210 -12.30 22.95 -9.95
N SER A 211 -12.73 23.83 -10.87
CA SER A 211 -13.69 23.48 -11.93
C SER A 211 -13.10 22.62 -13.05
N THR A 212 -11.89 22.93 -13.52
CA THR A 212 -11.29 22.26 -14.69
C THR A 212 -10.86 20.82 -14.40
N LEU A 213 -10.24 20.58 -13.25
CA LEU A 213 -9.84 19.24 -12.84
C LEU A 213 -11.06 18.35 -12.54
N ARG A 214 -12.09 18.94 -11.91
CA ARG A 214 -13.35 18.26 -11.60
C ARG A 214 -14.15 17.92 -12.86
N GLU A 215 -14.21 18.82 -13.83
CA GLU A 215 -14.89 18.61 -15.11
C GLU A 215 -14.17 17.55 -15.95
N TYR A 216 -12.82 17.55 -15.97
CA TYR A 216 -12.02 16.53 -16.63
C TYR A 216 -12.17 15.15 -15.96
N LEU A 217 -12.25 15.10 -14.63
CA LEU A 217 -12.49 13.88 -13.88
C LEU A 217 -13.93 13.36 -14.08
N GLN A 218 -14.94 14.23 -14.17
CA GLN A 218 -16.33 13.83 -14.44
C GLN A 218 -16.52 13.25 -15.84
N HIS A 219 -15.87 13.83 -16.86
CA HIS A 219 -15.92 13.28 -18.23
C HIS A 219 -15.15 11.96 -18.37
N SER A 220 -14.17 11.69 -17.53
CA SER A 220 -13.41 10.43 -17.53
C SER A 220 -14.10 9.27 -16.82
N VAL A 221 -15.11 9.54 -15.98
CA VAL A 221 -15.83 8.53 -15.18
C VAL A 221 -16.79 7.68 -16.03
N THR A 222 -17.06 8.05 -17.29
CA THR A 222 -18.04 7.33 -18.13
C THR A 222 -17.50 6.07 -18.83
N SER A 223 -16.20 5.76 -18.73
CA SER A 223 -15.61 4.62 -19.46
C SER A 223 -14.71 3.69 -18.65
N GLY A 224 -14.83 3.66 -17.34
CA GLY A 224 -14.03 2.75 -16.53
C GLY A 224 -14.43 2.75 -15.07
N SER A 225 -13.95 1.82 -14.31
CA SER A 225 -14.21 1.46 -12.91
C SER A 225 -14.22 2.57 -11.84
N GLY A 226 -14.58 3.80 -12.13
CA GLY A 226 -14.78 4.87 -11.14
C GLY A 226 -13.56 5.28 -10.28
N SER A 227 -12.41 4.70 -10.50
CA SER A 227 -11.23 4.76 -9.65
C SER A 227 -10.05 5.52 -10.27
N GLY A 228 -10.27 6.68 -10.84
CA GLY A 228 -9.21 7.48 -11.48
C GLY A 228 -9.37 7.61 -12.99
N LEU A 229 -8.35 8.15 -13.65
CA LEU A 229 -8.32 8.30 -15.11
C LEU A 229 -8.23 6.95 -15.82
N PRO A 230 -8.78 6.78 -17.05
CA PRO A 230 -8.61 5.57 -17.83
C PRO A 230 -7.14 5.15 -17.97
N LEU A 231 -6.88 3.85 -17.99
CA LEU A 231 -5.53 3.27 -17.94
C LEU A 231 -4.59 3.77 -19.07
N LEU A 232 -5.14 4.12 -20.23
CA LEU A 232 -4.38 4.70 -21.35
C LEU A 232 -3.92 6.13 -21.07
N ILE A 233 -4.73 6.91 -20.35
CA ILE A 233 -4.38 8.28 -19.95
C ILE A 233 -3.38 8.21 -18.78
N GLN A 234 -3.53 7.27 -17.87
CA GLN A 234 -2.59 7.07 -16.75
C GLN A 234 -1.15 6.84 -17.21
N ARG A 235 -0.93 6.10 -18.31
CA ARG A 235 0.42 5.84 -18.86
C ARG A 235 1.12 7.06 -19.45
N THR A 236 0.44 8.18 -19.58
CA THR A 236 1.00 9.42 -20.15
C THR A 236 0.98 10.59 -19.16
N LEU A 237 0.46 10.39 -17.96
CA LEU A 237 0.31 11.45 -16.94
C LEU A 237 1.65 12.09 -16.59
N ALA A 238 2.67 11.29 -16.34
CA ALA A 238 3.99 11.80 -15.96
C ALA A 238 4.64 12.70 -17.04
N LYS A 239 4.28 12.52 -18.31
CA LYS A 239 4.77 13.38 -19.41
C LYS A 239 4.06 14.73 -19.45
N GLN A 240 2.86 14.82 -18.94
CA GLN A 240 2.04 16.03 -18.91
C GLN A 240 2.28 16.87 -17.66
N VAL A 241 2.97 16.31 -16.66
CA VAL A 241 3.22 16.96 -15.39
C VAL A 241 4.59 17.58 -15.36
N THR A 242 4.66 18.87 -15.03
CA THR A 242 5.90 19.60 -14.76
C THR A 242 6.14 19.65 -13.25
N LEU A 243 7.20 19.00 -12.76
CA LEU A 243 7.61 19.12 -11.35
C LEU A 243 8.18 20.50 -11.08
N VAL A 244 7.74 21.14 -10.00
CA VAL A 244 8.12 22.51 -9.63
C VAL A 244 9.10 22.52 -8.46
N GLU A 245 8.69 22.00 -7.31
CA GLU A 245 9.51 21.98 -6.10
C GLU A 245 9.24 20.74 -5.25
N CYS A 246 10.28 20.29 -4.54
CA CYS A 246 10.14 19.21 -3.58
C CYS A 246 9.57 19.79 -2.26
N ILE A 247 8.35 19.37 -1.91
CA ILE A 247 7.62 19.83 -0.72
C ILE A 247 7.75 18.89 0.47
N GLY A 248 8.29 17.68 0.26
CA GLY A 248 8.49 16.72 1.33
C GLY A 248 9.42 15.57 0.93
N ARG A 249 10.19 15.08 1.90
CA ARG A 249 11.02 13.87 1.76
C ARG A 249 10.71 12.92 2.89
N GLY A 250 10.48 11.66 2.55
CA GLY A 250 10.10 10.62 3.48
C GLY A 250 10.86 9.32 3.27
N LYS A 251 10.52 8.32 4.08
CA LYS A 251 11.14 6.99 4.04
C LYS A 251 10.98 6.31 2.67
N TYR A 252 9.84 6.49 2.02
CA TYR A 252 9.45 5.78 0.79
C TYR A 252 9.67 6.59 -0.48
N GLY A 253 10.08 7.86 -0.39
CA GLY A 253 10.29 8.71 -1.55
C GLY A 253 10.17 10.20 -1.26
N GLU A 254 9.93 10.95 -2.32
CA GLU A 254 9.80 12.40 -2.29
C GLU A 254 8.39 12.82 -2.72
N VAL A 255 7.89 13.91 -2.16
CA VAL A 255 6.63 14.54 -2.59
C VAL A 255 6.98 15.88 -3.23
N TRP A 256 6.53 16.06 -4.46
CA TRP A 256 6.74 17.25 -5.26
C TRP A 256 5.43 17.99 -5.51
N ARG A 257 5.47 19.31 -5.51
CA ARG A 257 4.44 20.11 -6.16
C ARG A 257 4.70 20.09 -7.65
N GLY A 258 3.68 19.76 -8.43
CA GLY A 258 3.72 19.77 -9.89
C GLY A 258 2.61 20.62 -10.47
N HIS A 259 2.73 20.97 -11.76
CA HIS A 259 1.69 21.57 -12.58
C HIS A 259 1.17 20.56 -13.58
N TRP A 260 -0.14 20.43 -13.65
CA TRP A 260 -0.84 19.61 -14.62
C TRP A 260 -2.09 20.35 -15.10
N HIS A 261 -2.22 20.62 -16.41
CA HIS A 261 -3.31 21.41 -17.01
C HIS A 261 -3.57 22.77 -16.33
N GLY A 262 -2.54 23.44 -15.86
CA GLY A 262 -2.66 24.72 -15.17
C GLY A 262 -2.92 24.63 -13.67
N GLU A 263 -3.23 23.43 -13.15
CA GLU A 263 -3.53 23.21 -11.74
C GLU A 263 -2.31 22.70 -10.96
N ASN A 264 -2.24 23.06 -9.68
CA ASN A 264 -1.24 22.48 -8.78
C ASN A 264 -1.68 21.09 -8.31
N ILE A 265 -0.80 20.13 -8.45
CA ILE A 265 -0.98 18.76 -7.96
C ILE A 265 0.18 18.34 -7.07
N ALA A 266 -0.03 17.32 -6.24
CA ALA A 266 1.03 16.68 -5.50
C ALA A 266 1.44 15.38 -6.20
N VAL A 267 2.75 15.18 -6.36
CA VAL A 267 3.35 14.01 -7.00
C VAL A 267 4.25 13.32 -5.99
N LYS A 268 3.82 12.18 -5.47
CA LYS A 268 4.63 11.32 -4.62
C LYS A 268 5.45 10.40 -5.51
N ILE A 269 6.77 10.56 -5.48
CA ILE A 269 7.72 9.78 -6.27
C ILE A 269 8.35 8.75 -5.34
N PHE A 270 8.08 7.48 -5.59
CA PHE A 270 8.64 6.38 -4.82
C PHE A 270 10.00 5.98 -5.36
N PHE A 271 10.89 5.51 -4.49
CA PHE A 271 12.11 4.85 -4.91
C PHE A 271 11.78 3.50 -5.55
N SER A 272 12.57 3.08 -6.52
CA SER A 272 12.35 1.79 -7.22
C SER A 272 12.32 0.57 -6.29
N ARG A 273 13.04 0.62 -5.17
CA ARG A 273 13.01 -0.42 -4.13
C ARG A 273 11.68 -0.51 -3.36
N ASP A 274 10.86 0.53 -3.42
CA ASP A 274 9.59 0.64 -2.69
C ASP A 274 8.38 0.42 -3.61
N GLU A 275 8.55 -0.35 -4.71
CA GLU A 275 7.52 -0.65 -5.71
C GLU A 275 6.28 -1.32 -5.08
N GLU A 276 6.45 -2.18 -4.09
CA GLU A 276 5.34 -2.82 -3.38
C GLU A 276 4.48 -1.80 -2.62
N SER A 277 5.12 -0.81 -1.99
CA SER A 277 4.40 0.29 -1.32
C SER A 277 3.62 1.15 -2.31
N TRP A 278 4.21 1.45 -3.48
CA TRP A 278 3.52 2.18 -4.54
C TRP A 278 2.34 1.39 -5.11
N LYS A 279 2.52 0.10 -5.39
CA LYS A 279 1.43 -0.78 -5.86
C LYS A 279 0.29 -0.82 -4.86
N ARG A 280 0.62 -0.99 -3.58
CA ARG A 280 -0.36 -1.06 -2.49
C ARG A 280 -1.15 0.23 -2.36
N GLU A 281 -0.47 1.36 -2.34
CA GLU A 281 -1.13 2.66 -2.22
C GLU A 281 -1.99 2.96 -3.46
N THR A 282 -1.50 2.63 -4.66
CA THR A 282 -2.26 2.74 -5.91
C THR A 282 -3.51 1.87 -5.90
N GLU A 283 -3.41 0.61 -5.44
CA GLU A 283 -4.54 -0.32 -5.34
C GLU A 283 -5.63 0.23 -4.42
N ILE A 284 -5.25 0.75 -3.26
CA ILE A 284 -6.19 1.32 -2.30
C ILE A 284 -6.88 2.55 -2.87
N TYR A 285 -6.12 3.50 -3.44
CA TYR A 285 -6.72 4.68 -4.08
C TYR A 285 -7.60 4.34 -5.30
N SER A 286 -7.31 3.24 -5.97
CA SER A 286 -8.10 2.74 -7.11
C SER A 286 -9.39 2.04 -6.68
N THR A 287 -9.61 1.88 -5.37
CA THR A 287 -10.84 1.28 -4.86
C THR A 287 -12.04 2.16 -5.19
N VAL A 288 -13.05 1.53 -5.76
CA VAL A 288 -14.33 2.21 -6.08
C VAL A 288 -14.95 2.73 -4.77
N LEU A 289 -15.55 3.91 -4.83
CA LEU A 289 -16.19 4.60 -3.70
C LEU A 289 -15.24 4.95 -2.53
N LEU A 290 -13.92 4.92 -2.71
CA LEU A 290 -12.99 5.49 -1.72
C LEU A 290 -13.07 7.02 -1.70
N ARG A 291 -13.46 7.66 -2.80
CA ARG A 291 -13.56 9.13 -2.91
C ARG A 291 -14.54 9.68 -1.89
N HIS A 292 -14.03 10.60 -1.07
CA HIS A 292 -14.79 11.26 -0.02
C HIS A 292 -14.17 12.62 0.28
N GLU A 293 -14.96 13.59 0.69
CA GLU A 293 -14.50 14.97 0.97
C GLU A 293 -13.37 15.06 2.01
N ASN A 294 -13.26 14.07 2.91
CA ASN A 294 -12.21 14.00 3.94
C ASN A 294 -11.19 12.87 3.68
N ILE A 295 -11.08 12.41 2.45
CA ILE A 295 -10.04 11.52 1.96
C ILE A 295 -9.27 12.23 0.86
N LEU A 296 -7.94 12.13 0.84
CA LEU A 296 -7.11 12.76 -0.18
C LEU A 296 -7.52 12.31 -1.58
N GLY A 297 -7.83 13.28 -2.44
CA GLY A 297 -8.25 13.02 -3.81
C GLY A 297 -7.13 12.42 -4.65
N PHE A 298 -7.36 11.24 -5.21
CA PHE A 298 -6.48 10.54 -6.13
C PHE A 298 -6.75 10.97 -7.56
N ILE A 299 -5.69 11.28 -8.31
CA ILE A 299 -5.75 11.65 -9.73
C ILE A 299 -5.35 10.45 -10.59
N GLY A 300 -4.23 9.82 -10.25
CA GLY A 300 -3.74 8.66 -10.99
C GLY A 300 -2.35 8.22 -10.51
N SER A 301 -1.86 7.14 -11.12
CA SER A 301 -0.50 6.65 -10.91
C SER A 301 0.16 6.40 -12.26
N ASP A 302 1.47 6.59 -12.33
CA ASP A 302 2.24 6.39 -13.56
C ASP A 302 3.63 5.85 -13.26
N MET A 303 4.22 5.23 -14.26
CA MET A 303 5.60 4.77 -14.23
C MET A 303 6.36 5.47 -15.35
N THR A 304 7.37 6.23 -14.99
CA THR A 304 8.15 7.02 -15.94
C THR A 304 9.64 6.76 -15.78
N SER A 305 10.40 7.00 -16.84
CA SER A 305 11.86 6.95 -16.81
C SER A 305 12.41 8.36 -16.87
N ARG A 306 13.16 8.76 -15.85
CA ARG A 306 13.91 10.01 -15.82
C ARG A 306 15.36 9.73 -15.41
N ASN A 307 16.32 10.34 -16.14
CA ASN A 307 17.75 10.18 -15.87
C ASN A 307 18.18 8.70 -15.79
N SER A 308 17.69 7.87 -16.71
CA SER A 308 17.93 6.42 -16.78
C SER A 308 17.45 5.61 -15.56
N CYS A 309 16.65 6.22 -14.68
CA CYS A 309 16.02 5.54 -13.56
C CYS A 309 14.50 5.49 -13.72
N THR A 310 13.92 4.34 -13.44
CA THR A 310 12.46 4.20 -13.37
C THR A 310 11.94 4.85 -12.09
N GLN A 311 10.98 5.76 -12.24
CA GLN A 311 10.29 6.43 -11.14
C GLN A 311 8.82 6.00 -11.13
N LEU A 312 8.31 5.73 -9.94
CA LEU A 312 6.94 5.34 -9.68
C LEU A 312 6.21 6.53 -9.06
N TRP A 313 5.23 7.04 -9.78
CA TRP A 313 4.52 8.26 -9.42
C TRP A 313 3.10 7.96 -8.94
N LEU A 314 2.70 8.65 -7.88
CA LEU A 314 1.33 8.73 -7.39
C LEU A 314 0.91 10.19 -7.40
N LEU A 315 -0.15 10.52 -8.13
CA LEU A 315 -0.64 11.88 -8.33
C LEU A 315 -1.91 12.09 -7.51
N THR A 316 -1.92 13.15 -6.72
CA THR A 316 -3.05 13.50 -5.84
C THR A 316 -3.30 15.00 -5.86
N HIS A 317 -4.43 15.43 -5.29
CA HIS A 317 -4.69 16.85 -5.07
C HIS A 317 -3.61 17.48 -4.19
N TYR A 318 -3.29 18.73 -4.47
CA TYR A 318 -2.35 19.53 -3.70
C TYR A 318 -3.09 20.49 -2.78
N TYR A 319 -2.68 20.55 -1.52
CA TYR A 319 -3.22 21.49 -0.54
C TYR A 319 -2.10 22.40 0.00
N PRO A 320 -2.18 23.74 -0.24
CA PRO A 320 -1.10 24.67 0.08
C PRO A 320 -0.83 24.83 1.59
N HIS A 321 -1.82 24.52 2.44
CA HIS A 321 -1.63 24.55 3.90
C HIS A 321 -0.75 23.42 4.42
N GLY A 322 -0.49 22.39 3.59
CA GLY A 322 0.37 21.27 3.94
C GLY A 322 -0.28 20.30 4.93
N SER A 323 0.56 19.61 5.70
CA SER A 323 0.07 18.68 6.72
C SER A 323 -0.52 19.39 7.94
N LEU A 324 -1.39 18.69 8.66
CA LEU A 324 -1.90 19.16 9.95
C LEU A 324 -0.75 19.42 10.94
N PHE A 325 0.30 18.59 10.90
CA PHE A 325 1.52 18.82 11.68
C PHE A 325 2.11 20.22 11.41
N ASP A 326 2.31 20.59 10.13
CA ASP A 326 2.87 21.87 9.75
C ASP A 326 1.92 23.02 10.07
N HIS A 327 0.61 22.80 9.89
CA HIS A 327 -0.43 23.78 10.20
C HIS A 327 -0.48 24.11 11.69
N LEU A 328 -0.44 23.10 12.58
CA LEU A 328 -0.45 23.27 14.02
C LEU A 328 0.83 23.91 14.55
N ASN A 329 1.97 23.69 13.90
CA ASN A 329 3.21 24.38 14.25
C ASN A 329 3.13 25.90 14.00
N ARG A 330 2.47 26.28 12.90
CA ARG A 330 2.41 27.68 12.47
C ARG A 330 1.27 28.48 13.11
N ASN A 331 0.15 27.81 13.41
CA ASN A 331 -1.09 28.47 13.77
C ASN A 331 -1.60 28.04 15.16
N ALA A 332 -2.17 28.99 15.88
CA ALA A 332 -3.10 28.71 16.96
C ALA A 332 -4.53 28.63 16.38
N LEU A 333 -5.39 27.84 17.01
CA LEU A 333 -6.72 27.53 16.50
C LEU A 333 -7.80 28.20 17.35
N SER A 334 -8.87 28.66 16.71
CA SER A 334 -10.12 28.94 17.39
C SER A 334 -10.85 27.64 17.76
N HIS A 335 -11.88 27.73 18.60
CA HIS A 335 -12.76 26.58 18.88
C HIS A 335 -13.44 26.06 17.60
N ARG A 336 -13.82 26.96 16.68
CA ARG A 336 -14.41 26.60 15.38
C ARG A 336 -13.43 25.78 14.54
N ASP A 337 -12.18 26.24 14.41
CA ASP A 337 -11.15 25.54 13.63
C ASP A 337 -10.86 24.16 14.23
N MET A 338 -10.76 24.07 15.56
CA MET A 338 -10.58 22.80 16.26
C MET A 338 -11.68 21.80 15.94
N ILE A 339 -12.94 22.23 16.00
CA ILE A 339 -14.09 21.37 15.72
C ILE A 339 -14.10 20.96 14.24
N LEU A 340 -13.89 21.90 13.30
CA LEU A 340 -13.84 21.60 11.87
C LEU A 340 -12.77 20.55 11.54
N ILE A 341 -11.57 20.72 12.08
CA ILE A 341 -10.46 19.79 11.91
C ILE A 341 -10.83 18.41 12.49
N CYS A 342 -11.23 18.35 13.76
CA CYS A 342 -11.53 17.08 14.42
C CYS A 342 -12.73 16.36 13.77
N LEU A 343 -13.77 17.10 13.37
CA LEU A 343 -14.95 16.54 12.74
C LEU A 343 -14.63 15.98 11.35
N SER A 344 -13.86 16.72 10.53
CA SER A 344 -13.45 16.26 9.19
C SER A 344 -12.58 15.01 9.26
N ILE A 345 -11.63 14.92 10.20
CA ILE A 345 -10.81 13.72 10.40
C ILE A 345 -11.69 12.53 10.82
N ALA A 346 -12.57 12.73 11.80
CA ALA A 346 -13.50 11.70 12.25
C ALA A 346 -14.42 11.23 11.12
N ASN A 347 -14.90 12.15 10.27
CA ASN A 347 -15.74 11.83 9.11
C ASN A 347 -14.98 10.99 8.08
N GLY A 348 -13.75 11.37 7.73
CA GLY A 348 -12.87 10.57 6.86
C GLY A 348 -12.61 9.17 7.42
N LEU A 349 -12.38 9.05 8.74
CA LEU A 349 -12.14 7.77 9.37
C LEU A 349 -13.41 6.90 9.43
N VAL A 350 -14.59 7.49 9.61
CA VAL A 350 -15.88 6.80 9.47
C VAL A 350 -16.01 6.20 8.08
N HIS A 351 -15.71 6.99 7.04
CA HIS A 351 -15.78 6.52 5.66
C HIS A 351 -14.80 5.36 5.41
N LEU A 352 -13.56 5.43 5.91
CA LEU A 352 -12.59 4.34 5.78
C LEU A 352 -13.08 3.06 6.48
N HIS A 353 -13.51 3.16 7.74
CA HIS A 353 -13.90 2.02 8.56
C HIS A 353 -15.22 1.38 8.13
N THR A 354 -16.04 2.06 7.33
CA THR A 354 -17.34 1.56 6.88
C THR A 354 -17.20 0.82 5.57
N GLU A 355 -17.74 -0.40 5.49
CA GLU A 355 -17.95 -1.11 4.24
C GLU A 355 -19.17 -0.57 3.53
N ILE A 356 -19.07 -0.34 2.22
CA ILE A 356 -20.18 0.07 1.37
C ILE A 356 -20.50 -1.09 0.46
N PHE A 357 -21.70 -1.67 0.63
CA PHE A 357 -22.16 -2.81 -0.16
C PHE A 357 -22.69 -2.35 -1.52
N GLY A 358 -22.51 -3.18 -2.55
CA GLY A 358 -23.00 -2.94 -3.91
C GLY A 358 -22.17 -3.66 -4.95
N THR A 359 -22.58 -3.56 -6.22
CA THR A 359 -21.81 -4.10 -7.37
C THR A 359 -20.44 -3.44 -7.51
N GLU A 360 -20.32 -2.20 -7.07
CA GLU A 360 -19.09 -1.41 -7.02
C GLU A 360 -18.82 -0.97 -5.57
N GLY A 361 -18.96 -1.88 -4.62
CA GLY A 361 -18.80 -1.59 -3.20
C GLY A 361 -17.38 -1.19 -2.80
N LYS A 362 -17.24 -0.62 -1.60
CA LYS A 362 -15.96 -0.30 -0.96
C LYS A 362 -15.74 -1.23 0.22
N PRO A 363 -14.61 -1.97 0.30
CA PRO A 363 -14.25 -2.72 1.49
C PRO A 363 -14.05 -1.77 2.68
N ALA A 364 -14.23 -2.27 3.89
CA ALA A 364 -13.80 -1.55 5.08
C ALA A 364 -12.28 -1.49 5.13
N MET A 365 -11.72 -0.37 5.60
CA MET A 365 -10.29 -0.13 5.61
C MET A 365 -9.82 0.34 6.98
N ALA A 366 -8.68 -0.19 7.45
CA ALA A 366 -7.95 0.33 8.59
C ALA A 366 -6.67 1.02 8.10
N HIS A 367 -6.41 2.24 8.56
CA HIS A 367 -5.31 3.08 8.07
C HIS A 367 -3.93 2.63 8.57
N ARG A 368 -3.81 2.29 9.85
CA ARG A 368 -2.63 1.78 10.55
C ARG A 368 -1.43 2.74 10.71
N ASP A 369 -1.51 3.96 10.16
CA ASP A 369 -0.49 5.01 10.37
C ASP A 369 -1.14 6.41 10.45
N LEU A 370 -2.27 6.51 11.17
CA LEU A 370 -2.93 7.80 11.38
C LEU A 370 -2.06 8.69 12.29
N LYS A 371 -1.71 9.88 11.81
CA LYS A 371 -0.91 10.89 12.51
C LYS A 371 -1.09 12.25 11.86
N SER A 372 -0.75 13.33 12.55
CA SER A 372 -0.89 14.70 12.04
C SER A 372 -0.11 14.96 10.73
N LYS A 373 0.99 14.25 10.46
CA LYS A 373 1.74 14.33 9.19
C LYS A 373 1.01 13.71 8.00
N ASN A 374 0.11 12.75 8.24
CA ASN A 374 -0.67 12.05 7.22
C ASN A 374 -2.09 12.61 7.05
N ILE A 375 -2.35 13.78 7.61
CA ILE A 375 -3.59 14.54 7.48
C ILE A 375 -3.24 15.87 6.84
N LEU A 376 -3.92 16.24 5.74
CA LEU A 376 -3.67 17.49 5.03
C LEU A 376 -4.82 18.47 5.26
N VAL A 377 -4.48 19.77 5.33
CA VAL A 377 -5.44 20.84 5.60
C VAL A 377 -5.86 21.52 4.30
N LYS A 378 -7.16 21.53 4.04
CA LYS A 378 -7.76 22.21 2.88
C LYS A 378 -7.87 23.73 3.10
N PRO A 379 -8.01 24.53 2.02
CA PRO A 379 -8.20 25.98 2.13
C PRO A 379 -9.39 26.41 3.00
N ASN A 380 -10.44 25.60 3.05
CA ASN A 380 -11.62 25.86 3.88
C ASN A 380 -11.48 25.46 5.36
N GLY A 381 -10.28 25.05 5.80
CA GLY A 381 -10.00 24.63 7.17
C GLY A 381 -10.38 23.18 7.51
N THR A 382 -11.07 22.44 6.62
CA THR A 382 -11.33 21.01 6.82
C THR A 382 -10.11 20.18 6.45
N CYS A 383 -10.09 18.91 6.87
CA CYS A 383 -8.95 18.03 6.66
C CYS A 383 -9.30 16.83 5.76
N VAL A 384 -8.25 16.26 5.15
CA VAL A 384 -8.29 14.99 4.43
C VAL A 384 -7.25 14.04 4.99
N ILE A 385 -7.60 12.75 5.07
CA ILE A 385 -6.69 11.67 5.45
C ILE A 385 -5.92 11.24 4.19
N ALA A 386 -4.61 11.00 4.33
CA ALA A 386 -3.66 10.70 3.27
C ALA A 386 -2.70 9.58 3.69
N ASP A 387 -1.93 9.05 2.74
CA ASP A 387 -0.87 8.06 2.93
C ASP A 387 -1.39 6.66 3.33
N PHE A 388 -2.00 5.97 2.35
CA PHE A 388 -2.58 4.62 2.55
C PHE A 388 -1.59 3.47 2.31
N GLY A 389 -0.29 3.75 2.21
CA GLY A 389 0.73 2.72 1.96
C GLY A 389 0.78 1.57 2.98
N LEU A 390 0.20 1.77 4.17
CA LEU A 390 0.11 0.77 5.24
C LEU A 390 -1.33 0.31 5.54
N ALA A 391 -2.30 0.82 4.80
CA ALA A 391 -3.70 0.51 5.05
C ALA A 391 -4.05 -0.94 4.67
N VAL A 392 -5.04 -1.48 5.35
CA VAL A 392 -5.51 -2.85 5.20
C VAL A 392 -6.99 -2.84 4.82
N MET A 393 -7.33 -3.64 3.81
CA MET A 393 -8.69 -3.79 3.33
C MET A 393 -9.32 -5.09 3.87
N HIS A 394 -10.58 -5.01 4.24
CA HIS A 394 -11.38 -6.15 4.66
C HIS A 394 -12.75 -6.11 3.99
N SER A 395 -13.12 -7.22 3.36
CA SER A 395 -14.46 -7.41 2.80
C SER A 395 -15.19 -8.52 3.52
N ASN A 396 -16.33 -8.20 4.12
CA ASN A 396 -17.20 -9.19 4.78
C ASN A 396 -17.76 -10.21 3.77
N VAL A 397 -17.88 -9.85 2.49
CA VAL A 397 -18.36 -10.75 1.43
C VAL A 397 -17.38 -11.88 1.16
N THR A 398 -16.08 -11.59 1.17
CA THR A 398 -15.04 -12.59 0.89
C THR A 398 -14.36 -13.14 2.14
N GLY A 399 -14.57 -12.52 3.29
CA GLY A 399 -13.88 -12.83 4.55
C GLY A 399 -12.35 -12.61 4.48
N LYS A 400 -11.85 -12.03 3.39
CA LYS A 400 -10.40 -11.82 3.19
C LYS A 400 -9.96 -10.54 3.89
N LEU A 401 -8.88 -10.67 4.65
CA LEU A 401 -8.09 -9.58 5.19
C LEU A 401 -6.75 -9.56 4.46
N ASP A 402 -6.49 -8.47 3.74
CA ASP A 402 -5.25 -8.30 3.01
C ASP A 402 -4.24 -7.49 3.83
N LEU A 403 -3.42 -8.19 4.59
CA LEU A 403 -2.46 -7.61 5.54
C LEU A 403 -1.17 -7.07 4.89
N GLY A 404 -0.89 -7.41 3.61
CA GLY A 404 0.42 -7.14 3.01
C GLY A 404 1.55 -7.90 3.72
N ASN A 405 2.79 -7.59 3.37
CA ASN A 405 3.97 -8.37 3.81
C ASN A 405 4.53 -7.96 5.19
N ASN A 406 4.00 -6.92 5.85
CA ASN A 406 4.58 -6.43 7.10
C ASN A 406 3.51 -6.17 8.19
N PRO A 407 3.43 -7.05 9.21
CA PRO A 407 2.46 -6.90 10.29
C PRO A 407 2.77 -5.75 11.26
N LYS A 408 4.04 -5.44 11.51
CA LYS A 408 4.48 -4.40 12.46
C LYS A 408 4.83 -3.11 11.72
N VAL A 409 3.83 -2.31 11.40
CA VAL A 409 3.99 -1.07 10.64
C VAL A 409 3.32 0.09 11.36
N GLY A 410 3.75 1.28 11.02
CA GLY A 410 3.23 2.54 11.53
C GLY A 410 4.29 3.35 12.28
N THR A 411 3.90 4.54 12.70
CA THR A 411 4.75 5.47 13.44
C THR A 411 4.71 5.13 14.93
N LYS A 412 5.83 4.66 15.49
CA LYS A 412 5.94 4.15 16.87
C LYS A 412 5.23 5.01 17.91
N ARG A 413 5.36 6.33 17.80
CA ARG A 413 4.76 7.32 18.71
C ARG A 413 3.23 7.30 18.77
N TYR A 414 2.57 6.84 17.68
CA TYR A 414 1.10 6.77 17.57
C TYR A 414 0.55 5.36 17.70
N MET A 415 1.42 4.36 17.94
CA MET A 415 1.00 2.97 18.08
C MET A 415 0.21 2.75 19.37
N ALA A 416 -0.85 1.99 19.25
CA ALA A 416 -1.68 1.56 20.37
C ALA A 416 -0.95 0.54 21.27
N PRO A 417 -1.32 0.44 22.57
CA PRO A 417 -0.68 -0.49 23.50
C PRO A 417 -0.59 -1.92 22.99
N GLU A 418 -1.69 -2.45 22.45
CA GLU A 418 -1.77 -3.82 21.92
C GLU A 418 -0.87 -4.08 20.70
N VAL A 419 -0.44 -3.02 20.00
CA VAL A 419 0.56 -3.11 18.92
C VAL A 419 1.97 -3.13 19.49
N LEU A 420 2.23 -2.31 20.52
CA LEU A 420 3.53 -2.17 21.14
C LEU A 420 3.90 -3.41 21.98
N ASP A 421 2.94 -4.05 22.64
CA ASP A 421 3.14 -5.26 23.44
C ASP A 421 2.88 -6.56 22.64
N GLU A 422 2.57 -6.42 21.34
CA GLU A 422 2.35 -7.54 20.41
C GLU A 422 1.14 -8.43 20.75
N SER A 423 0.21 -7.95 21.58
CA SER A 423 -0.99 -8.70 21.97
C SER A 423 -2.14 -8.58 20.95
N ILE A 424 -1.98 -7.74 19.92
CA ILE A 424 -3.00 -7.53 18.88
C ILE A 424 -3.21 -8.78 18.03
N ASP A 425 -4.47 -9.15 17.80
CA ASP A 425 -4.82 -10.12 16.78
C ASP A 425 -4.82 -9.45 15.39
N MET A 426 -3.76 -9.69 14.62
CA MET A 426 -3.59 -9.12 13.29
C MET A 426 -4.59 -9.63 12.26
N TYR A 427 -5.22 -10.77 12.49
CA TYR A 427 -6.25 -11.34 11.60
C TYR A 427 -7.65 -10.84 11.94
N ASN A 428 -7.80 -10.09 13.01
CA ASN A 428 -9.05 -9.45 13.40
C ASN A 428 -9.10 -8.00 12.91
N PHE A 429 -9.91 -7.76 11.88
CA PHE A 429 -10.05 -6.41 11.32
C PHE A 429 -10.56 -5.37 12.34
N GLU A 430 -11.43 -5.78 13.25
CA GLU A 430 -11.91 -4.90 14.32
C GLU A 430 -10.78 -4.44 15.23
N ALA A 431 -9.83 -5.32 15.55
CA ALA A 431 -8.66 -4.95 16.33
C ALA A 431 -7.82 -3.89 15.60
N LEU A 432 -7.64 -4.00 14.28
CA LEU A 432 -6.91 -3.03 13.48
C LEU A 432 -7.62 -1.66 13.44
N ARG A 433 -8.95 -1.61 13.29
CA ARG A 433 -9.70 -0.34 13.36
C ARG A 433 -9.51 0.38 14.71
N ARG A 434 -9.43 -0.38 15.81
CA ARG A 434 -9.25 0.18 17.15
C ARG A 434 -7.87 0.82 17.36
N THR A 435 -6.86 0.41 16.61
CA THR A 435 -5.56 1.11 16.62
C THR A 435 -5.64 2.49 15.99
N ASP A 436 -6.43 2.66 14.92
CA ASP A 436 -6.69 3.97 14.31
C ASP A 436 -7.42 4.90 15.29
N ILE A 437 -8.35 4.36 16.08
CA ILE A 437 -9.06 5.13 17.12
C ILE A 437 -8.10 5.65 18.18
N TYR A 438 -7.15 4.81 18.61
CA TYR A 438 -6.10 5.23 19.55
C TYR A 438 -5.28 6.40 18.99
N ALA A 439 -4.81 6.25 17.76
CA ALA A 439 -4.05 7.28 17.05
C ALA A 439 -4.87 8.58 16.87
N LEU A 440 -6.16 8.46 16.53
CA LEU A 440 -7.08 9.61 16.46
C LEU A 440 -7.15 10.37 17.78
N GLY A 441 -7.20 9.67 18.91
CA GLY A 441 -7.17 10.30 20.24
C GLY A 441 -5.93 11.17 20.45
N LEU A 442 -4.76 10.71 19.97
CA LEU A 442 -3.51 11.46 20.02
C LEU A 442 -3.52 12.68 19.09
N VAL A 443 -4.07 12.53 17.87
CA VAL A 443 -4.23 13.65 16.92
C VAL A 443 -5.19 14.70 17.48
N ILE A 444 -6.31 14.30 18.08
CA ILE A 444 -7.23 15.24 18.75
C ILE A 444 -6.50 16.01 19.86
N TRP A 445 -5.63 15.36 20.62
CA TRP A 445 -4.82 16.03 21.64
C TRP A 445 -3.89 17.10 21.04
N GLU A 446 -3.22 16.80 19.91
CA GLU A 446 -2.39 17.77 19.20
C GLU A 446 -3.20 19.01 18.77
N VAL A 447 -4.40 18.81 18.25
CA VAL A 447 -5.31 19.89 17.82
C VAL A 447 -5.79 20.72 19.01
N CYS A 448 -6.28 20.07 20.06
CA CYS A 448 -6.75 20.74 21.28
C CYS A 448 -5.63 21.53 21.97
N ARG A 449 -4.39 21.03 21.94
CA ARG A 449 -3.23 21.74 22.50
C ARG A 449 -2.99 23.09 21.84
N ARG A 450 -3.29 23.21 20.53
CA ARG A 450 -3.15 24.46 19.77
C ARG A 450 -4.38 25.36 19.82
N THR A 451 -5.45 24.92 20.49
CA THR A 451 -6.69 25.69 20.60
C THR A 451 -6.56 26.77 21.67
N ILE A 452 -6.96 28.00 21.32
CA ILE A 452 -6.96 29.11 22.22
C ILE A 452 -8.07 28.93 23.28
N SER A 453 -7.67 28.81 24.53
CA SER A 453 -8.58 28.76 25.68
C SER A 453 -8.13 29.75 26.73
N CYS A 454 -9.04 30.58 27.23
CA CYS A 454 -8.73 31.68 28.17
C CYS A 454 -7.60 32.59 27.64
N GLY A 455 -7.54 32.83 26.33
CA GLY A 455 -6.53 33.67 25.68
C GLY A 455 -5.16 33.01 25.47
N ILE A 456 -4.98 31.75 25.84
CA ILE A 456 -3.71 31.01 25.74
C ILE A 456 -3.86 29.82 24.83
N ALA A 457 -2.94 29.70 23.83
CA ALA A 457 -2.68 28.47 23.09
C ALA A 457 -1.32 27.94 23.53
N GLU A 458 -1.23 26.62 23.77
CA GLU A 458 0.05 26.02 24.10
C GLU A 458 0.93 25.86 22.86
N GLU A 459 2.25 25.83 23.07
CA GLU A 459 3.18 25.51 22.00
C GLU A 459 2.88 24.11 21.43
N TYR A 460 3.00 23.96 20.11
CA TYR A 460 2.85 22.66 19.48
C TYR A 460 3.91 21.68 19.99
N LYS A 461 3.46 20.51 20.39
CA LYS A 461 4.32 19.37 20.73
C LYS A 461 3.69 18.09 20.20
N VAL A 462 4.53 17.15 19.81
CA VAL A 462 4.08 15.79 19.43
C VAL A 462 3.65 15.03 20.69
N PRO A 463 2.76 14.03 20.56
CA PRO A 463 2.39 13.19 21.71
C PRO A 463 3.60 12.58 22.41
N TYR A 464 3.58 12.51 23.75
CA TYR A 464 4.66 11.96 24.58
C TYR A 464 6.02 12.68 24.48
N TYR A 465 6.02 13.95 24.04
CA TYR A 465 7.23 14.77 23.87
C TYR A 465 8.06 14.92 25.15
N ASP A 466 7.41 14.80 26.29
CA ASP A 466 7.95 15.01 27.65
C ASP A 466 8.59 13.77 28.26
N VAL A 467 8.32 12.58 27.72
CA VAL A 467 8.70 11.29 28.33
C VAL A 467 9.50 10.38 27.40
N VAL A 468 9.57 10.69 26.09
CA VAL A 468 10.36 9.91 25.12
C VAL A 468 11.16 10.82 24.19
N PRO A 469 12.31 10.36 23.64
CA PRO A 469 13.11 11.14 22.69
C PRO A 469 12.34 11.45 21.40
N SER A 470 12.93 12.31 20.55
CA SER A 470 12.31 12.74 19.27
C SER A 470 12.02 11.57 18.31
N ASP A 471 12.91 10.58 18.24
CA ASP A 471 12.70 9.31 17.54
C ASP A 471 12.77 8.15 18.56
N PRO A 472 11.64 7.80 19.20
CA PRO A 472 11.62 6.77 20.22
C PRO A 472 11.80 5.37 19.61
N SER A 473 12.46 4.49 20.36
CA SER A 473 12.48 3.06 20.06
C SER A 473 11.12 2.40 20.36
N PHE A 474 10.95 1.15 19.94
CA PHE A 474 9.77 0.37 20.35
C PHE A 474 9.72 0.18 21.87
N GLU A 475 10.87 -0.09 22.49
CA GLU A 475 10.96 -0.30 23.93
C GLU A 475 10.65 0.97 24.74
N ASP A 476 11.09 2.16 24.26
CA ASP A 476 10.72 3.43 24.90
C ASP A 476 9.21 3.62 24.92
N MET A 477 8.56 3.41 23.75
CA MET A 477 7.11 3.55 23.65
C MET A 477 6.37 2.47 24.43
N ARG A 478 6.83 1.21 24.39
CA ARG A 478 6.24 0.10 25.15
C ARG A 478 6.31 0.37 26.66
N LYS A 479 7.45 0.83 27.16
CA LYS A 479 7.60 1.19 28.57
C LYS A 479 6.56 2.25 28.97
N VAL A 480 6.54 3.38 28.25
CA VAL A 480 5.68 4.53 28.59
C VAL A 480 4.20 4.19 28.45
N VAL A 481 3.80 3.55 27.33
CA VAL A 481 2.39 3.35 26.99
C VAL A 481 1.79 2.11 27.63
N CYS A 482 2.56 1.00 27.70
CA CYS A 482 2.04 -0.30 28.18
C CYS A 482 2.36 -0.54 29.68
N VAL A 483 3.59 -0.23 30.11
CA VAL A 483 4.02 -0.50 31.50
C VAL A 483 3.61 0.64 32.43
N ASP A 484 3.99 1.88 32.10
CA ASP A 484 3.72 3.05 32.93
C ASP A 484 2.28 3.58 32.75
N ASN A 485 1.53 3.05 31.75
CA ASN A 485 0.17 3.48 31.42
C ASN A 485 0.05 4.99 31.19
N TYR A 486 1.14 5.63 30.77
CA TYR A 486 1.18 7.08 30.58
C TYR A 486 0.40 7.49 29.32
N ARG A 487 -0.24 8.65 29.40
CA ARG A 487 -0.91 9.31 28.27
C ARG A 487 -0.51 10.79 28.27
N PRO A 488 -0.56 11.46 27.09
CA PRO A 488 -0.23 12.89 27.02
C PRO A 488 -1.01 13.72 28.03
N SER A 489 -0.33 14.64 28.71
CA SER A 489 -0.90 15.44 29.77
C SER A 489 -2.02 16.36 29.24
N ILE A 490 -3.10 16.46 30.00
CA ILE A 490 -4.23 17.36 29.73
C ILE A 490 -4.08 18.54 30.66
N PRO A 491 -3.90 19.78 30.14
CA PRO A 491 -3.78 20.98 30.99
C PRO A 491 -5.01 21.21 31.85
N ASN A 492 -4.81 21.57 33.12
CA ASN A 492 -5.91 21.78 34.05
C ASN A 492 -6.89 22.86 33.58
N ARG A 493 -6.42 23.89 32.87
CA ARG A 493 -7.28 24.97 32.35
C ARG A 493 -8.33 24.48 31.36
N TRP A 494 -8.13 23.34 30.70
CA TRP A 494 -9.14 22.77 29.78
C TRP A 494 -10.41 22.34 30.53
N SER A 495 -10.34 22.09 31.84
CA SER A 495 -11.51 21.77 32.63
C SER A 495 -12.46 22.97 32.83
N SER A 496 -11.93 24.19 32.69
CA SER A 496 -12.72 25.44 32.79
C SER A 496 -13.37 25.82 31.44
N ASP A 497 -13.02 25.15 30.36
CA ASP A 497 -13.55 25.36 29.02
C ASP A 497 -14.48 24.17 28.67
N PRO A 498 -15.80 24.39 28.58
CA PRO A 498 -16.75 23.29 28.39
C PRO A 498 -16.46 22.42 27.15
N LEU A 499 -15.98 23.06 26.05
CA LEU A 499 -15.68 22.35 24.81
C LEU A 499 -14.43 21.52 24.96
N LEU A 500 -13.33 22.07 25.45
CA LEU A 500 -12.09 21.34 25.69
C LEU A 500 -12.23 20.28 26.79
N ALA A 501 -13.08 20.52 27.81
CA ALA A 501 -13.42 19.51 28.80
C ALA A 501 -14.13 18.31 28.15
N GLY A 502 -15.08 18.56 27.24
CA GLY A 502 -15.75 17.55 26.45
C GLY A 502 -14.81 16.78 25.53
N MET A 503 -13.94 17.50 24.82
CA MET A 503 -12.90 16.90 23.97
C MET A 503 -11.89 16.08 24.79
N SER A 504 -11.53 16.53 25.99
CA SER A 504 -10.64 15.78 26.91
C SER A 504 -11.24 14.46 27.34
N LYS A 505 -12.55 14.42 27.60
CA LYS A 505 -13.26 13.16 27.88
C LYS A 505 -13.23 12.23 26.67
N LEU A 506 -13.52 12.75 25.47
CA LEU A 506 -13.49 11.98 24.24
C LEU A 506 -12.11 11.41 23.94
N MET A 507 -11.02 12.18 24.13
CA MET A 507 -9.66 11.68 23.98
C MET A 507 -9.37 10.50 24.90
N LYS A 508 -9.77 10.57 26.18
CA LYS A 508 -9.59 9.47 27.15
C LYS A 508 -10.31 8.20 26.73
N GLU A 509 -11.49 8.33 26.09
CA GLU A 509 -12.23 7.21 25.53
C GLU A 509 -11.54 6.64 24.27
N CYS A 510 -10.91 7.48 23.44
CA CYS A 510 -10.19 7.03 22.24
C CYS A 510 -8.88 6.29 22.56
N TRP A 511 -8.06 6.78 23.50
CA TRP A 511 -6.77 6.19 23.85
C TRP A 511 -6.80 5.27 25.07
N HIS A 512 -7.96 4.69 25.36
CA HIS A 512 -8.11 3.74 26.45
C HIS A 512 -7.17 2.55 26.30
N GLN A 513 -6.62 2.03 27.42
CA GLN A 513 -5.70 0.90 27.43
C GLN A 513 -6.33 -0.35 26.80
N ASN A 514 -7.53 -0.69 27.25
CA ASN A 514 -8.29 -1.79 26.65
C ASN A 514 -8.92 -1.36 25.32
N PRO A 515 -8.54 -1.97 24.17
CA PRO A 515 -9.08 -1.61 22.86
C PRO A 515 -10.59 -1.83 22.74
N ASN A 516 -11.16 -2.79 23.51
CA ASN A 516 -12.60 -3.11 23.45
C ASN A 516 -13.50 -1.99 24.01
N VAL A 517 -12.94 -1.07 24.79
CA VAL A 517 -13.65 0.05 25.40
C VAL A 517 -13.63 1.29 24.50
N ARG A 518 -12.73 1.34 23.52
CA ARG A 518 -12.60 2.48 22.60
C ARG A 518 -13.85 2.63 21.75
N LEU A 519 -14.27 3.89 21.54
CA LEU A 519 -15.46 4.21 20.75
C LEU A 519 -15.20 3.94 19.25
N PRO A 520 -16.19 3.47 18.50
CA PRO A 520 -16.13 3.43 17.03
C PRO A 520 -16.07 4.86 16.44
N ALA A 521 -15.44 5.02 15.26
CA ALA A 521 -15.28 6.32 14.58
C ALA A 521 -16.61 7.10 14.44
N LEU A 522 -17.71 6.41 14.10
CA LEU A 522 -19.03 7.03 13.99
C LEU A 522 -19.52 7.61 15.32
N ARG A 523 -19.22 6.95 16.44
CA ARG A 523 -19.61 7.46 17.75
C ARG A 523 -18.79 8.70 18.12
N ILE A 524 -17.49 8.71 17.76
CA ILE A 524 -16.60 9.85 17.94
C ILE A 524 -17.11 11.05 17.13
N LYS A 525 -17.42 10.87 15.83
CA LYS A 525 -18.03 11.89 14.97
C LYS A 525 -19.28 12.49 15.64
N LYS A 526 -20.22 11.64 16.07
CA LYS A 526 -21.46 12.10 16.74
C LYS A 526 -21.18 12.85 18.06
N SER A 527 -20.17 12.43 18.82
CA SER A 527 -19.80 13.11 20.07
C SER A 527 -19.22 14.50 19.80
N ILE A 528 -18.35 14.64 18.78
CA ILE A 528 -17.80 15.95 18.36
C ILE A 528 -18.94 16.85 17.86
N SER A 529 -19.83 16.35 17.01
CA SER A 529 -21.00 17.11 16.51
C SER A 529 -21.90 17.58 17.65
N LYS A 530 -22.13 16.73 18.67
CA LYS A 530 -22.91 17.10 19.86
C LYS A 530 -22.24 18.21 20.67
N LEU A 531 -20.91 18.14 20.83
CA LEU A 531 -20.14 19.19 21.52
C LEU A 531 -20.22 20.52 20.77
N ALA A 532 -20.11 20.48 19.43
CA ALA A 532 -20.25 21.67 18.59
C ALA A 532 -21.65 22.29 18.68
N SER A 533 -22.71 21.49 18.69
CA SER A 533 -24.10 21.99 18.79
C SER A 533 -24.47 22.55 20.17
N ALA A 534 -23.71 22.18 21.20
CA ALA A 534 -23.95 22.68 22.56
C ALA A 534 -23.42 24.10 22.78
N ASP A 535 -22.53 24.59 21.90
CA ASP A 535 -21.99 25.95 21.96
C ASP A 535 -22.71 26.83 20.93
N GLU A 536 -23.55 27.78 21.42
CA GLU A 536 -24.31 28.68 20.54
C GLU A 536 -23.43 29.56 19.65
N LYS A 537 -22.18 29.83 20.04
CA LYS A 537 -21.21 30.60 19.25
C LYS A 537 -20.59 29.76 18.11
N LEU A 538 -20.71 28.45 18.20
CA LEU A 538 -20.19 27.48 17.23
C LEU A 538 -21.28 26.89 16.34
N ARG A 539 -22.51 27.45 16.30
CA ARG A 539 -23.51 27.06 15.31
C ARG A 539 -22.86 27.15 13.94
N LEU A 540 -22.22 26.04 13.58
CA LEU A 540 -21.86 25.73 12.21
C LEU A 540 -23.20 25.64 11.49
N ASP A 541 -23.40 26.41 10.43
CA ASP A 541 -24.47 26.15 9.51
C ASP A 541 -24.23 24.71 9.04
N TYR A 542 -25.03 23.80 9.59
CA TYR A 542 -24.88 22.36 9.41
C TYR A 542 -25.02 21.94 7.94
N ASP A 543 -25.58 22.81 7.12
CA ASP A 543 -25.77 22.61 5.68
C ASP A 543 -24.45 22.67 4.88
N GLU A 544 -23.39 23.31 5.40
CA GLU A 544 -22.06 23.37 4.74
C GLU A 544 -21.12 22.19 5.09
N VAL A 545 -21.37 21.42 6.13
CA VAL A 545 -20.41 20.42 6.67
C VAL A 545 -20.92 18.99 6.55
N CYS A 546 -22.18 18.77 6.22
CA CYS A 546 -22.81 17.45 6.23
C CYS A 546 -23.36 16.99 4.87
N VAL A 547 -22.98 17.62 3.76
CA VAL A 547 -23.37 17.17 2.41
C VAL A 547 -22.28 16.31 1.78
#